data_d53608e2e36c899c7ef78fb21a0906e3
#
_entry.id   d53608e2e36c899c7ef78fb21a0906e3
#
_cell.length_a   1.000
_cell.length_b   1.000
_cell.length_c   1.000
_cell.angle_alpha   90.00
_cell.angle_beta   90.00
_cell.angle_gamma   90.00
#
_symmetry.space_group_name_H-M   'P 1'
#
loop_
_entity.id
_entity.type
_entity.pdbx_description
1 polymer ?
#
loop_
_entity_poly.entity_id
_entity_poly.type
_entity_poly.pdbx_seq_one_letter_code
_entity_poly.pdbx_strand_id
1 'polypeptide(L)'
;MNPLELSNVGATLASGGKWCEPNPVAKVEDRLGQEVFIERPDCEEAVSPELASGLANGMAQDTISGTAKDAAAAYGWSGPVAAKTGTTESHQSSAFLGFNNAFAAATYIYNDGTQTTPLCSGPVRQCNYGDLFGGKEAARSWFQMATQIPGVQGAGLPTPSPLYDPASRNDLFDSVVGLQAAEARSQLEAAGFKVRETKGTATGKPEGEVVEARTPENAGEGAVVTLVVSDGSPARNNPPNRRDTRDDRGRDDDDEASRYRDDLEDEIGRFADDLADLFGGL
;
A
#
# COMPACT_ATOMS: atom_id res chain seq x y z
N MET A 1 2.20 3.36 -22.90
CA MET A 1 1.18 3.89 -21.98
C MET A 1 1.19 5.42 -22.08
N ASN A 2 0.06 6.04 -22.31
CA ASN A 2 -0.07 7.50 -22.33
C ASN A 2 -0.54 8.04 -20.96
N PRO A 3 -0.50 9.37 -20.72
CA PRO A 3 -0.91 9.93 -19.43
C PRO A 3 -2.36 9.62 -19.02
N LEU A 4 -3.28 9.53 -19.99
CA LEU A 4 -4.69 9.19 -19.71
C LEU A 4 -4.83 7.74 -19.22
N GLU A 5 -4.15 6.79 -19.88
CA GLU A 5 -4.13 5.39 -19.47
C GLU A 5 -3.52 5.25 -18.07
N LEU A 6 -2.42 5.95 -17.80
CA LEU A 6 -1.78 5.93 -16.47
C LEU A 6 -2.69 6.56 -15.39
N SER A 7 -3.39 7.66 -15.71
CA SER A 7 -4.39 8.25 -14.82
C SER A 7 -5.53 7.28 -14.52
N ASN A 8 -5.97 6.52 -15.53
CA ASN A 8 -7.03 5.53 -15.35
C ASN A 8 -6.60 4.35 -14.47
N VAL A 9 -5.31 3.96 -14.48
CA VAL A 9 -4.78 2.99 -13.49
C VAL A 9 -4.96 3.54 -12.08
N GLY A 10 -4.60 4.80 -11.83
CA GLY A 10 -4.81 5.46 -10.54
C GLY A 10 -6.29 5.52 -10.14
N ALA A 11 -7.17 5.85 -11.09
CA ALA A 11 -8.63 5.89 -10.87
C ALA A 11 -9.19 4.49 -10.54
N THR A 12 -8.68 3.45 -11.19
CA THR A 12 -9.06 2.05 -10.92
C THR A 12 -8.69 1.65 -9.50
N LEU A 13 -7.48 1.98 -9.04
CA LEU A 13 -7.07 1.70 -7.66
C LEU A 13 -7.88 2.52 -6.64
N ALA A 14 -8.13 3.80 -6.94
CA ALA A 14 -8.92 4.68 -6.08
C ALA A 14 -10.38 4.23 -5.93
N SER A 15 -10.95 3.62 -6.97
CA SER A 15 -12.33 3.11 -6.98
C SER A 15 -12.49 1.69 -6.39
N GLY A 16 -11.45 1.17 -5.72
CA GLY A 16 -11.47 -0.18 -5.17
C GLY A 16 -11.37 -1.27 -6.25
N GLY A 17 -10.54 -1.04 -7.27
CA GLY A 17 -10.25 -2.02 -8.30
C GLY A 17 -11.19 -2.02 -9.50
N LYS A 18 -12.15 -1.11 -9.55
CA LYS A 18 -13.09 -0.99 -10.68
C LYS A 18 -12.51 -0.14 -11.80
N TRP A 19 -12.28 -0.75 -12.94
CA TRP A 19 -11.91 -0.04 -14.16
C TRP A 19 -13.15 0.43 -14.90
N CYS A 20 -13.16 1.70 -15.30
CA CYS A 20 -14.18 2.29 -16.16
C CYS A 20 -13.52 2.91 -17.38
N GLU A 21 -14.15 2.79 -18.53
CA GLU A 21 -13.66 3.45 -19.74
C GLU A 21 -13.63 4.97 -19.55
N PRO A 22 -12.49 5.65 -19.81
CA PRO A 22 -12.41 7.09 -19.71
C PRO A 22 -13.40 7.78 -20.67
N ASN A 23 -14.27 8.61 -20.14
CA ASN A 23 -15.24 9.34 -20.92
C ASN A 23 -15.16 10.85 -20.65
N PRO A 24 -14.78 11.66 -21.66
CA PRO A 24 -14.67 13.11 -21.51
C PRO A 24 -16.02 13.84 -21.53
N VAL A 25 -17.11 13.12 -21.85
CA VAL A 25 -18.45 13.72 -21.97
C VAL A 25 -19.18 13.64 -20.64
N ALA A 26 -19.34 14.76 -19.97
CA ALA A 26 -20.06 14.84 -18.70
C ALA A 26 -21.59 14.83 -18.91
N LYS A 27 -22.07 15.58 -19.90
CA LYS A 27 -23.49 15.78 -20.18
C LYS A 27 -23.71 16.06 -21.66
N VAL A 28 -24.84 15.59 -22.21
CA VAL A 28 -25.32 15.95 -23.52
C VAL A 28 -26.72 16.53 -23.39
N GLU A 29 -26.97 17.63 -24.07
CA GLU A 29 -28.27 18.30 -24.12
C GLU A 29 -28.74 18.41 -25.58
N ASP A 30 -30.04 18.27 -25.77
CA ASP A 30 -30.68 18.54 -27.09
C ASP A 30 -30.79 20.05 -27.34
N ARG A 31 -31.38 20.42 -28.50
CA ARG A 31 -31.58 21.83 -28.89
C ARG A 31 -32.54 22.60 -27.98
N LEU A 32 -33.30 21.90 -27.13
CA LEU A 32 -34.25 22.47 -26.18
C LEU A 32 -33.67 22.54 -24.76
N GLY A 33 -32.39 22.15 -24.57
CA GLY A 33 -31.73 22.10 -23.29
C GLY A 33 -32.13 20.89 -22.43
N GLN A 34 -32.77 19.89 -23.03
CA GLN A 34 -33.13 18.66 -22.32
C GLN A 34 -31.94 17.70 -22.32
N GLU A 35 -31.68 17.06 -21.20
CA GLU A 35 -30.61 16.09 -21.06
C GLU A 35 -30.94 14.84 -21.90
N VAL A 36 -30.00 14.44 -22.74
CA VAL A 36 -30.05 13.23 -23.55
C VAL A 36 -29.24 12.15 -22.85
N PHE A 37 -29.90 11.06 -22.45
CA PHE A 37 -29.21 9.91 -21.87
C PHE A 37 -28.32 9.24 -22.93
N ILE A 38 -27.07 9.04 -22.54
CA ILE A 38 -26.09 8.25 -23.31
C ILE A 38 -25.77 6.99 -22.49
N GLU A 39 -26.00 5.85 -23.08
CA GLU A 39 -25.60 4.58 -22.54
C GLU A 39 -24.08 4.53 -22.44
N ARG A 40 -23.58 4.12 -21.25
CA ARG A 40 -22.16 3.95 -21.00
C ARG A 40 -21.90 2.48 -20.64
N PRO A 41 -20.75 1.91 -21.05
CA PRO A 41 -20.37 0.59 -20.61
C PRO A 41 -20.30 0.54 -19.07
N ASP A 42 -20.71 -0.59 -18.51
CA ASP A 42 -20.51 -0.85 -17.08
C ASP A 42 -19.02 -0.93 -16.76
N CYS A 43 -18.66 -0.48 -15.56
CA CYS A 43 -17.31 -0.65 -15.08
C CYS A 43 -17.06 -2.13 -14.70
N GLU A 44 -15.88 -2.62 -14.96
CA GLU A 44 -15.47 -4.00 -14.63
C GLU A 44 -14.51 -4.05 -13.45
N GLU A 45 -14.52 -5.13 -12.70
CA GLU A 45 -13.53 -5.38 -11.63
C GLU A 45 -12.22 -5.86 -12.28
N ALA A 46 -11.22 -4.98 -12.32
CA ALA A 46 -9.92 -5.28 -12.90
C ALA A 46 -8.96 -5.92 -11.87
N VAL A 47 -9.09 -5.55 -10.60
CA VAL A 47 -8.37 -6.15 -9.47
C VAL A 47 -9.29 -6.17 -8.25
N SER A 48 -9.03 -7.09 -7.30
CA SER A 48 -9.86 -7.15 -6.09
C SER A 48 -9.78 -5.86 -5.26
N PRO A 49 -10.84 -5.49 -4.54
CA PRO A 49 -10.86 -4.30 -3.69
C PRO A 49 -9.74 -4.29 -2.64
N GLU A 50 -9.41 -5.45 -2.09
CA GLU A 50 -8.36 -5.63 -1.08
C GLU A 50 -6.99 -5.31 -1.67
N LEU A 51 -6.69 -5.83 -2.87
CA LEU A 51 -5.43 -5.57 -3.57
C LEU A 51 -5.33 -4.10 -3.97
N ALA A 52 -6.41 -3.52 -4.53
CA ALA A 52 -6.46 -2.10 -4.90
C ALA A 52 -6.17 -1.19 -3.70
N SER A 53 -6.80 -1.50 -2.56
CA SER A 53 -6.58 -0.80 -1.30
C SER A 53 -5.15 -0.96 -0.79
N GLY A 54 -4.62 -2.18 -0.81
CA GLY A 54 -3.23 -2.46 -0.40
C GLY A 54 -2.22 -1.65 -1.21
N LEU A 55 -2.38 -1.63 -2.55
CA LEU A 55 -1.54 -0.84 -3.45
C LEU A 55 -1.67 0.66 -3.19
N ALA A 56 -2.90 1.19 -3.07
CA ALA A 56 -3.12 2.60 -2.81
C ALA A 56 -2.46 3.07 -1.51
N ASN A 57 -2.63 2.31 -0.41
CA ASN A 57 -2.07 2.65 0.89
C ASN A 57 -0.53 2.47 0.92
N GLY A 58 0.01 1.46 0.25
CA GLY A 58 1.46 1.30 0.08
C GLY A 58 2.07 2.46 -0.71
N MET A 59 1.43 2.88 -1.80
CA MET A 59 1.87 4.02 -2.62
C MET A 59 1.75 5.38 -1.91
N ALA A 60 0.97 5.49 -0.83
CA ALA A 60 0.88 6.73 -0.04
C ALA A 60 2.20 7.11 0.63
N GLN A 61 3.10 6.17 0.84
CA GLN A 61 4.41 6.43 1.42
C GLN A 61 5.32 7.29 0.53
N ASP A 62 5.08 7.34 -0.79
CA ASP A 62 5.91 8.12 -1.71
C ASP A 62 5.91 9.63 -1.40
N THR A 63 4.82 10.16 -0.88
CA THR A 63 4.70 11.58 -0.49
C THR A 63 5.10 11.86 0.96
N ILE A 64 5.26 10.83 1.78
CA ILE A 64 5.61 10.95 3.21
C ILE A 64 7.12 10.81 3.40
N SER A 65 7.70 9.73 2.87
CA SER A 65 9.11 9.39 3.03
C SER A 65 9.80 9.06 1.69
N GLY A 66 9.05 8.95 0.59
CA GLY A 66 9.54 8.59 -0.72
C GLY A 66 9.98 9.77 -1.58
N THR A 67 10.06 9.54 -2.88
CA THR A 67 10.68 10.43 -3.86
C THR A 67 9.88 11.71 -4.12
N ALA A 68 8.58 11.74 -3.88
CA ALA A 68 7.71 12.90 -4.06
C ALA A 68 7.51 13.77 -2.81
N LYS A 69 8.11 13.40 -1.68
CA LYS A 69 7.99 14.13 -0.39
C LYS A 69 8.23 15.63 -0.53
N ASP A 70 9.34 16.02 -1.16
CA ASP A 70 9.71 17.44 -1.29
C ASP A 70 8.74 18.21 -2.18
N ALA A 71 8.21 17.55 -3.23
CA ALA A 71 7.21 18.16 -4.10
C ALA A 71 5.88 18.38 -3.38
N ALA A 72 5.41 17.41 -2.61
CA ALA A 72 4.22 17.52 -1.78
C ALA A 72 4.36 18.68 -0.76
N ALA A 73 5.47 18.71 -0.03
CA ALA A 73 5.76 19.76 0.95
C ALA A 73 5.84 21.17 0.32
N ALA A 74 6.43 21.29 -0.88
CA ALA A 74 6.58 22.59 -1.57
C ALA A 74 5.22 23.23 -1.93
N TYR A 75 4.16 22.43 -2.08
CA TYR A 75 2.80 22.92 -2.36
C TYR A 75 1.86 22.83 -1.14
N GLY A 76 2.41 22.58 0.06
CA GLY A 76 1.63 22.51 1.29
C GLY A 76 0.59 21.37 1.27
N TRP A 77 0.88 20.28 0.56
CA TRP A 77 -0.02 19.15 0.52
C TRP A 77 -0.02 18.41 1.86
N SER A 78 -1.19 18.27 2.47
CA SER A 78 -1.36 17.66 3.79
C SER A 78 -2.34 16.47 3.80
N GLY A 79 -3.08 16.25 2.71
CA GLY A 79 -4.03 15.15 2.59
C GLY A 79 -3.39 13.84 2.18
N PRO A 80 -4.10 12.71 2.35
CA PRO A 80 -3.65 11.43 1.81
C PRO A 80 -3.62 11.47 0.28
N VAL A 81 -2.56 10.93 -0.29
CA VAL A 81 -2.43 10.72 -1.74
C VAL A 81 -1.53 9.54 -2.01
N ALA A 82 -2.01 8.61 -2.80
CA ALA A 82 -1.19 7.53 -3.34
C ALA A 82 -0.43 8.05 -4.56
N ALA A 83 0.86 7.75 -4.64
CA ALA A 83 1.69 8.29 -5.70
C ALA A 83 2.79 7.32 -6.15
N LYS A 84 3.20 7.47 -7.41
CA LYS A 84 4.34 6.77 -7.98
C LYS A 84 5.10 7.66 -8.94
N THR A 85 6.38 7.76 -8.72
CA THR A 85 7.31 8.46 -9.61
C THR A 85 7.89 7.51 -10.66
N GLY A 86 8.25 8.05 -11.81
CA GLY A 86 8.98 7.35 -12.86
C GLY A 86 10.03 8.25 -13.48
N THR A 87 11.21 7.72 -13.77
CA THR A 87 12.28 8.41 -14.48
C THR A 87 13.01 7.39 -15.32
N THR A 88 13.18 7.69 -16.61
CA THR A 88 14.00 6.81 -17.48
C THR A 88 15.47 6.95 -17.14
N GLU A 89 16.25 5.89 -17.34
CA GLU A 89 17.68 5.82 -16.95
C GLU A 89 18.53 6.97 -17.51
N SER A 90 18.30 7.36 -18.74
CA SER A 90 19.02 8.48 -19.36
C SER A 90 18.32 9.84 -19.17
N HIS A 91 17.39 9.96 -18.23
CA HIS A 91 16.63 11.19 -17.95
C HIS A 91 15.90 11.76 -19.19
N GLN A 92 15.45 10.91 -20.09
CA GLN A 92 14.78 11.30 -21.34
C GLN A 92 13.29 11.56 -21.12
N SER A 93 12.74 10.97 -20.08
CA SER A 93 11.37 11.24 -19.62
C SER A 93 11.24 11.09 -18.13
N SER A 94 10.28 11.79 -17.56
CA SER A 94 9.87 11.66 -16.18
C SER A 94 8.35 11.69 -16.07
N ALA A 95 7.81 10.93 -15.14
CA ALA A 95 6.39 10.80 -14.93
C ALA A 95 6.06 10.83 -13.44
N PHE A 96 4.85 11.22 -13.14
CA PHE A 96 4.26 11.11 -11.82
C PHE A 96 2.80 10.74 -11.94
N LEU A 97 2.39 9.70 -11.24
CA LEU A 97 1.00 9.34 -11.00
C LEU A 97 0.66 9.73 -9.57
N GLY A 98 -0.43 10.47 -9.38
CA GLY A 98 -1.00 10.74 -8.07
C GLY A 98 -2.50 10.54 -8.08
N PHE A 99 -3.06 9.97 -7.01
CA PHE A 99 -4.50 9.77 -6.89
C PHE A 99 -4.97 9.67 -5.44
N ASN A 100 -6.24 9.99 -5.24
CA ASN A 100 -7.03 9.72 -4.04
C ASN A 100 -8.50 9.47 -4.43
N ASN A 101 -9.40 9.35 -3.48
CA ASN A 101 -10.80 9.01 -3.76
C ASN A 101 -11.56 10.07 -4.57
N ALA A 102 -11.01 11.27 -4.77
CA ALA A 102 -11.64 12.34 -5.54
C ALA A 102 -10.97 12.64 -6.89
N PHE A 103 -9.71 12.25 -7.05
CA PHE A 103 -8.93 12.70 -8.19
C PHE A 103 -7.80 11.74 -8.54
N ALA A 104 -7.63 11.45 -9.81
CA ALA A 104 -6.50 10.70 -10.35
C ALA A 104 -5.96 11.41 -11.59
N ALA A 105 -4.66 11.66 -11.60
CA ALA A 105 -3.99 12.27 -12.73
C ALA A 105 -2.55 11.78 -12.87
N ALA A 106 -2.04 11.79 -14.09
CA ALA A 106 -0.65 11.57 -14.40
C ALA A 106 -0.05 12.78 -15.10
N THR A 107 1.14 13.16 -14.69
CA THR A 107 1.96 14.16 -15.38
C THR A 107 3.14 13.47 -16.05
N TYR A 108 3.44 13.89 -17.26
CA TYR A 108 4.49 13.30 -18.07
C TYR A 108 5.30 14.40 -18.72
N ILE A 109 6.62 14.32 -18.57
CA ILE A 109 7.58 15.22 -19.20
C ILE A 109 8.50 14.38 -20.05
N TYR A 110 8.59 14.67 -21.33
CA TYR A 110 9.40 13.92 -22.26
C TYR A 110 9.98 14.83 -23.34
N ASN A 111 11.02 14.34 -24.01
CA ASN A 111 11.55 14.98 -25.18
C ASN A 111 10.85 14.43 -26.43
N ASP A 112 10.17 15.29 -27.17
CA ASP A 112 9.45 14.93 -28.40
C ASP A 112 10.34 14.91 -29.65
N GLY A 113 11.63 15.19 -29.48
CA GLY A 113 12.61 15.16 -30.57
C GLY A 113 12.86 13.74 -31.08
N THR A 114 13.40 13.65 -32.29
CA THR A 114 13.83 12.39 -32.91
C THR A 114 15.10 11.82 -32.28
N GLN A 115 15.73 12.58 -31.41
CA GLN A 115 16.95 12.19 -30.68
C GLN A 115 16.63 11.92 -29.22
N THR A 116 17.11 10.80 -28.71
CA THR A 116 17.02 10.44 -27.29
C THR A 116 18.05 11.26 -26.48
N THR A 117 17.68 12.49 -26.14
CA THR A 117 18.52 13.36 -25.31
C THR A 117 17.91 13.54 -23.92
N PRO A 118 18.74 13.67 -22.87
CA PRO A 118 18.25 13.99 -21.54
C PRO A 118 17.42 15.28 -21.53
N LEU A 119 16.35 15.29 -20.72
CA LEU A 119 15.45 16.47 -20.59
C LEU A 119 16.18 17.73 -20.13
N CYS A 120 17.32 17.58 -19.45
CA CYS A 120 18.10 18.64 -18.86
C CYS A 120 19.24 19.16 -19.75
N SER A 121 19.33 18.73 -21.01
CA SER A 121 20.45 19.11 -21.91
C SER A 121 20.21 20.37 -22.75
N GLY A 122 19.01 20.96 -22.68
CA GLY A 122 18.65 22.13 -23.50
C GLY A 122 18.97 23.48 -22.84
N PRO A 123 19.14 24.55 -23.63
CA PRO A 123 19.46 25.87 -23.11
C PRO A 123 18.38 26.50 -22.21
N VAL A 124 17.16 26.03 -22.29
CA VAL A 124 16.00 26.55 -21.51
C VAL A 124 15.85 25.81 -20.17
N ARG A 125 16.36 24.59 -20.06
CA ARG A 125 16.30 23.76 -18.86
C ARG A 125 17.68 23.21 -18.53
N GLN A 126 18.38 23.91 -17.69
CA GLN A 126 19.61 23.42 -17.11
C GLN A 126 19.27 22.79 -15.76
N CYS A 127 19.24 21.46 -15.72
CA CYS A 127 19.00 20.73 -14.48
C CYS A 127 20.31 20.42 -13.80
N ASN A 128 20.56 21.09 -12.72
CA ASN A 128 21.58 20.65 -11.79
C ASN A 128 20.97 19.57 -10.91
N TYR A 129 21.57 18.38 -10.90
CA TYR A 129 21.20 17.28 -9.97
C TYR A 129 19.78 16.72 -10.11
N GLY A 130 19.30 16.54 -11.32
CA GLY A 130 18.09 15.74 -11.56
C GLY A 130 16.76 16.45 -11.27
N ASP A 131 16.65 17.74 -11.55
CA ASP A 131 15.41 18.50 -11.36
C ASP A 131 14.22 17.98 -12.21
N LEU A 132 14.48 17.19 -13.24
CA LEU A 132 13.45 16.54 -14.05
C LEU A 132 13.20 15.07 -13.68
N PHE A 133 13.59 14.63 -12.51
CA PHE A 133 13.10 13.36 -11.96
C PHE A 133 11.59 13.40 -11.72
N GLY A 134 10.96 12.23 -11.78
CA GLY A 134 9.52 12.09 -11.54
C GLY A 134 9.06 12.70 -10.21
N GLY A 135 9.86 12.58 -9.16
CA GLY A 135 9.62 13.19 -7.85
C GLY A 135 9.89 14.69 -7.77
N LYS A 136 10.38 15.32 -8.83
CA LYS A 136 10.66 16.76 -8.89
C LYS A 136 9.63 17.47 -9.77
N GLU A 137 9.99 17.77 -11.03
CA GLU A 137 9.17 18.59 -11.92
C GLU A 137 7.80 17.95 -12.22
N ALA A 138 7.77 16.65 -12.51
CA ALA A 138 6.51 15.96 -12.79
C ALA A 138 5.59 15.96 -11.56
N ALA A 139 6.10 15.63 -10.37
CA ALA A 139 5.34 15.68 -9.13
C ALA A 139 4.87 17.10 -8.79
N ARG A 140 5.75 18.11 -8.92
CA ARG A 140 5.40 19.52 -8.71
C ARG A 140 4.25 19.97 -9.59
N SER A 141 4.26 19.60 -10.87
CA SER A 141 3.18 19.93 -11.80
C SER A 141 1.85 19.32 -11.35
N TRP A 142 1.87 18.08 -10.85
CA TRP A 142 0.71 17.41 -10.31
C TRP A 142 0.17 18.14 -9.07
N PHE A 143 1.02 18.43 -8.07
CA PHE A 143 0.61 19.11 -6.84
C PHE A 143 0.11 20.53 -7.12
N GLN A 144 0.77 21.26 -8.02
CA GLN A 144 0.33 22.58 -8.45
C GLN A 144 -1.09 22.57 -9.02
N MET A 145 -1.42 21.57 -9.82
CA MET A 145 -2.76 21.39 -10.39
C MET A 145 -3.75 20.95 -9.29
N ALA A 146 -3.42 19.91 -8.55
CA ALA A 146 -4.32 19.28 -7.60
C ALA A 146 -4.73 20.21 -6.44
N THR A 147 -3.84 21.07 -5.97
CA THR A 147 -4.14 22.06 -4.93
C THR A 147 -5.15 23.12 -5.37
N GLN A 148 -5.35 23.31 -6.66
CA GLN A 148 -6.33 24.27 -7.21
C GLN A 148 -7.74 23.67 -7.38
N ILE A 149 -7.88 22.35 -7.23
CA ILE A 149 -9.17 21.66 -7.42
C ILE A 149 -9.84 21.51 -6.04
N PRO A 150 -11.02 22.13 -5.84
CA PRO A 150 -11.71 22.03 -4.54
C PRO A 150 -12.02 20.61 -4.14
N GLY A 151 -11.77 20.27 -2.88
CA GLY A 151 -12.09 18.97 -2.30
C GLY A 151 -11.06 17.86 -2.54
N VAL A 152 -10.11 18.03 -3.44
CA VAL A 152 -9.10 16.99 -3.76
C VAL A 152 -8.14 16.78 -2.60
N GLN A 153 -7.63 17.82 -1.99
CA GLN A 153 -6.65 17.70 -0.89
C GLN A 153 -7.25 17.05 0.37
N GLY A 154 -8.55 17.18 0.60
CA GLY A 154 -9.24 16.59 1.74
C GLY A 154 -9.78 15.17 1.51
N ALA A 155 -9.66 14.65 0.29
CA ALA A 155 -10.16 13.33 -0.03
C ALA A 155 -9.24 12.23 0.56
N GLY A 156 -9.86 11.12 0.99
CA GLY A 156 -9.15 9.97 1.55
C GLY A 156 -8.57 9.05 0.48
N LEU A 157 -8.01 7.94 0.95
CA LEU A 157 -7.68 6.76 0.15
C LEU A 157 -8.66 5.63 0.46
N PRO A 158 -8.71 4.57 -0.36
CA PRO A 158 -9.46 3.35 0.00
C PRO A 158 -9.05 2.85 1.38
N THR A 159 -10.02 2.36 2.16
CA THR A 159 -9.76 1.83 3.50
C THR A 159 -8.75 0.70 3.45
N PRO A 160 -7.68 0.71 4.27
CA PRO A 160 -6.70 -0.35 4.29
C PRO A 160 -7.32 -1.73 4.55
N SER A 161 -6.92 -2.73 3.77
CA SER A 161 -7.37 -4.11 3.97
C SER A 161 -6.42 -4.88 4.88
N PRO A 162 -6.92 -5.63 5.88
CA PRO A 162 -6.09 -6.47 6.75
C PRO A 162 -5.25 -7.52 5.99
N LEU A 163 -5.63 -7.88 4.77
CA LEU A 163 -4.85 -8.80 3.93
C LEU A 163 -3.48 -8.24 3.55
N TYR A 164 -3.38 -6.92 3.35
CA TYR A 164 -2.17 -6.27 2.83
C TYR A 164 -1.59 -5.22 3.78
N ASP A 165 -2.38 -4.70 4.73
CA ASP A 165 -1.91 -3.72 5.71
C ASP A 165 -1.64 -4.36 7.08
N PRO A 166 -0.37 -4.38 7.55
CA PRO A 166 -0.02 -5.01 8.82
C PRO A 166 -0.72 -4.40 10.04
N ALA A 167 -0.94 -3.08 10.05
CA ALA A 167 -1.59 -2.42 11.19
C ALA A 167 -3.05 -2.85 11.31
N SER A 168 -3.83 -2.74 10.22
CA SER A 168 -5.22 -3.19 10.17
C SER A 168 -5.37 -4.68 10.48
N ARG A 169 -4.39 -5.49 10.08
CA ARG A 169 -4.35 -6.92 10.36
C ARG A 169 -4.13 -7.21 11.84
N ASN A 170 -3.19 -6.51 12.48
CA ASN A 170 -2.95 -6.67 13.91
C ASN A 170 -4.18 -6.25 14.71
N ASP A 171 -4.81 -5.13 14.38
CA ASP A 171 -6.05 -4.67 15.02
C ASP A 171 -7.17 -5.72 14.89
N LEU A 172 -7.32 -6.34 13.71
CA LEU A 172 -8.29 -7.41 13.50
C LEU A 172 -7.95 -8.64 14.36
N PHE A 173 -6.69 -9.06 14.40
CA PHE A 173 -6.27 -10.24 15.16
C PHE A 173 -6.44 -10.03 16.66
N ASP A 174 -6.11 -8.85 17.16
CA ASP A 174 -6.32 -8.48 18.56
C ASP A 174 -7.82 -8.47 18.90
N SER A 175 -8.67 -8.03 17.98
CA SER A 175 -10.14 -7.96 18.19
C SER A 175 -10.80 -9.32 18.29
N VAL A 176 -10.25 -10.36 17.67
CA VAL A 176 -10.83 -11.72 17.70
C VAL A 176 -10.37 -12.56 18.89
N VAL A 177 -9.33 -12.12 19.62
CA VAL A 177 -8.91 -12.76 20.86
C VAL A 177 -9.95 -12.53 21.96
N GLY A 178 -10.35 -13.58 22.66
CA GLY A 178 -11.41 -13.55 23.66
C GLY A 178 -12.81 -13.82 23.11
N LEU A 179 -13.02 -13.85 21.78
CA LEU A 179 -14.29 -14.25 21.17
C LEU A 179 -14.42 -15.79 21.14
N GLN A 180 -15.65 -16.25 20.90
CA GLN A 180 -15.88 -17.64 20.56
C GLN A 180 -15.33 -17.96 19.17
N ALA A 181 -14.76 -19.17 19.00
CA ALA A 181 -14.07 -19.55 17.75
C ALA A 181 -14.93 -19.38 16.50
N ALA A 182 -16.24 -19.65 16.57
CA ALA A 182 -17.15 -19.49 15.44
C ALA A 182 -17.29 -18.00 15.01
N GLU A 183 -17.37 -17.09 15.98
CA GLU A 183 -17.46 -15.65 15.73
C GLU A 183 -16.14 -15.10 15.19
N ALA A 184 -15.02 -15.46 15.81
CA ALA A 184 -13.68 -15.10 15.35
C ALA A 184 -13.43 -15.58 13.92
N ARG A 185 -13.80 -16.83 13.61
CA ARG A 185 -13.75 -17.38 12.25
C ARG A 185 -14.53 -16.54 11.26
N SER A 186 -15.79 -16.21 11.58
CA SER A 186 -16.64 -15.41 10.69
C SER A 186 -16.05 -14.05 10.38
N GLN A 187 -15.46 -13.37 11.37
CA GLN A 187 -14.82 -12.08 11.16
C GLN A 187 -13.56 -12.17 10.29
N LEU A 188 -12.72 -13.19 10.52
CA LEU A 188 -11.50 -13.40 9.73
C LEU A 188 -11.82 -13.81 8.29
N GLU A 189 -12.80 -14.69 8.07
CA GLU A 189 -13.23 -15.10 6.73
C GLU A 189 -13.87 -13.93 5.97
N ALA A 190 -14.65 -13.08 6.65
CA ALA A 190 -15.18 -11.85 6.06
C ALA A 190 -14.06 -10.85 5.64
N ALA A 191 -12.91 -10.88 6.32
CA ALA A 191 -11.73 -10.11 5.95
C ALA A 191 -10.85 -10.78 4.87
N GLY A 192 -11.26 -11.95 4.34
CA GLY A 192 -10.57 -12.66 3.25
C GLY A 192 -9.53 -13.68 3.68
N PHE A 193 -9.38 -13.95 4.99
CA PHE A 193 -8.47 -14.97 5.49
C PHE A 193 -9.09 -16.37 5.45
N LYS A 194 -8.25 -17.38 5.28
CA LYS A 194 -8.61 -18.76 5.60
C LYS A 194 -8.29 -19.05 7.06
N VAL A 195 -9.18 -19.77 7.76
CA VAL A 195 -9.04 -20.03 9.19
C VAL A 195 -8.79 -21.49 9.47
N ARG A 196 -7.75 -21.75 10.28
CA ARG A 196 -7.46 -23.06 10.88
C ARG A 196 -7.55 -22.96 12.38
N GLU A 197 -8.09 -23.96 13.05
CA GLU A 197 -8.15 -24.03 14.52
C GLU A 197 -7.16 -25.05 15.06
N THR A 198 -6.56 -24.73 16.19
CA THR A 198 -5.75 -25.65 17.00
C THR A 198 -6.19 -25.57 18.46
N LYS A 199 -6.05 -26.69 19.18
CA LYS A 199 -6.40 -26.74 20.61
C LYS A 199 -5.33 -26.04 21.43
N GLY A 200 -5.76 -25.11 22.29
CA GLY A 200 -5.00 -24.53 23.39
C GLY A 200 -5.31 -25.24 24.70
N THR A 201 -4.33 -25.96 25.28
CA THR A 201 -4.48 -26.64 26.55
C THR A 201 -3.94 -25.82 27.71
N ALA A 202 -4.51 -25.99 28.88
CA ALA A 202 -4.08 -25.32 30.11
C ALA A 202 -4.09 -23.77 30.03
N THR A 203 -5.07 -23.23 29.32
CA THR A 203 -5.22 -21.79 29.06
C THR A 203 -5.87 -21.05 30.21
N GLY A 204 -6.65 -21.74 31.04
CA GLY A 204 -7.47 -21.14 32.08
C GLY A 204 -8.65 -20.32 31.58
N LYS A 205 -8.97 -20.44 30.29
CA LYS A 205 -10.05 -19.75 29.61
C LYS A 205 -11.23 -20.70 29.36
N PRO A 206 -12.45 -20.19 29.18
CA PRO A 206 -13.61 -21.02 28.80
C PRO A 206 -13.35 -21.85 27.55
N GLU A 207 -13.98 -23.01 27.46
CA GLU A 207 -13.93 -23.85 26.26
C GLU A 207 -14.51 -23.08 25.05
N GLY A 208 -13.82 -23.15 23.90
CA GLY A 208 -14.21 -22.48 22.67
C GLY A 208 -13.76 -21.03 22.55
N GLU A 209 -13.17 -20.43 23.60
CA GLU A 209 -12.63 -19.06 23.53
C GLU A 209 -11.30 -19.02 22.78
N VAL A 210 -11.13 -18.07 21.88
CA VAL A 210 -9.86 -17.81 21.17
C VAL A 210 -8.86 -17.19 22.15
N VAL A 211 -7.72 -17.83 22.33
CA VAL A 211 -6.65 -17.34 23.19
C VAL A 211 -5.52 -16.67 22.43
N GLU A 212 -5.39 -16.99 21.14
CA GLU A 212 -4.36 -16.44 20.26
C GLU A 212 -4.82 -16.56 18.80
N ALA A 213 -4.59 -15.52 18.01
CA ALA A 213 -4.68 -15.56 16.56
C ALA A 213 -3.27 -15.41 15.98
N ARG A 214 -2.73 -16.48 15.39
CA ARG A 214 -1.36 -16.50 14.86
C ARG A 214 -1.31 -15.90 13.48
N THR A 215 -0.44 -14.92 13.32
CA THR A 215 -0.17 -14.27 12.03
C THR A 215 0.24 -15.29 10.97
N PRO A 216 -0.33 -15.25 9.77
CA PRO A 216 0.12 -16.10 8.66
C PRO A 216 1.55 -15.71 8.25
N GLU A 217 2.32 -16.69 7.78
CA GLU A 217 3.68 -16.46 7.28
C GLU A 217 3.69 -15.56 6.03
N ASN A 218 2.59 -15.62 5.22
CA ASN A 218 2.43 -14.82 4.02
C ASN A 218 1.22 -13.90 4.15
N ALA A 219 1.35 -12.66 3.66
CA ALA A 219 0.24 -11.74 3.50
C ALA A 219 -0.48 -11.97 2.16
N GLY A 220 -1.73 -11.52 2.05
CA GLY A 220 -2.49 -11.51 0.82
C GLY A 220 -3.63 -12.53 0.76
N GLU A 221 -4.23 -12.64 -0.39
CA GLU A 221 -5.39 -13.50 -0.60
C GLU A 221 -5.08 -14.97 -0.32
N GLY A 222 -5.95 -15.61 0.47
CA GLY A 222 -5.81 -17.01 0.85
C GLY A 222 -4.82 -17.28 1.98
N ALA A 223 -4.26 -16.25 2.63
CA ALA A 223 -3.45 -16.40 3.83
C ALA A 223 -4.23 -17.14 4.94
N VAL A 224 -3.56 -18.06 5.63
CA VAL A 224 -4.18 -18.93 6.64
C VAL A 224 -3.85 -18.43 8.04
N VAL A 225 -4.86 -17.96 8.76
CA VAL A 225 -4.76 -17.61 10.19
C VAL A 225 -5.01 -18.86 11.03
N THR A 226 -4.15 -19.11 12.02
CA THR A 226 -4.36 -20.20 12.97
C THR A 226 -4.89 -19.64 14.28
N LEU A 227 -6.16 -19.97 14.62
CA LEU A 227 -6.75 -19.69 15.91
C LEU A 227 -6.35 -20.77 16.91
N VAL A 228 -5.83 -20.36 18.06
CA VAL A 228 -5.63 -21.23 19.22
C VAL A 228 -6.88 -21.12 20.09
N VAL A 229 -7.64 -22.20 20.18
CA VAL A 229 -8.95 -22.24 20.85
C VAL A 229 -8.81 -23.02 22.16
N SER A 230 -9.25 -22.43 23.26
CA SER A 230 -9.22 -23.05 24.60
C SER A 230 -10.04 -24.33 24.65
N ASP A 231 -9.51 -25.35 25.29
CA ASP A 231 -10.22 -26.60 25.61
C ASP A 231 -10.89 -26.58 26.99
N GLY A 232 -10.95 -25.41 27.64
CA GLY A 232 -11.55 -25.23 28.97
C GLY A 232 -10.70 -25.75 30.13
N SER A 233 -9.51 -26.30 29.88
CA SER A 233 -8.65 -26.80 30.94
C SER A 233 -8.06 -25.66 31.78
N PRO A 234 -7.90 -25.86 33.13
CA PRO A 234 -7.37 -24.82 33.99
C PRO A 234 -5.91 -24.47 33.63
N ALA A 235 -5.51 -23.22 33.87
CA ALA A 235 -4.14 -22.79 33.68
C ALA A 235 -3.17 -23.68 34.46
N ARG A 236 -2.04 -24.07 33.88
CA ARG A 236 -0.98 -24.75 34.59
C ARG A 236 -0.40 -23.84 35.66
N ASN A 237 -0.62 -24.19 36.94
CA ASN A 237 0.12 -23.60 38.02
C ASN A 237 1.58 -24.12 37.95
N ASN A 238 2.41 -23.52 37.14
CA ASN A 238 3.85 -23.69 37.30
C ASN A 238 4.24 -22.85 38.50
N PRO A 239 4.70 -23.46 39.61
CA PRO A 239 5.29 -22.68 40.71
C PRO A 239 6.47 -21.89 40.12
N PRO A 240 6.69 -20.65 40.56
CA PRO A 240 7.80 -19.86 40.04
C PRO A 240 9.09 -20.69 40.25
N ASN A 241 9.76 -20.96 39.15
CA ASN A 241 11.03 -21.67 39.14
C ASN A 241 11.98 -20.87 40.01
N ARG A 242 12.30 -21.39 41.21
CA ARG A 242 13.35 -20.86 42.05
C ARG A 242 14.64 -21.00 41.27
N ARG A 243 14.94 -19.97 40.45
CA ARG A 243 16.28 -19.81 39.90
C ARG A 243 17.22 -19.61 41.07
N ASP A 244 18.07 -20.59 41.26
CA ASP A 244 19.28 -20.49 42.06
C ASP A 244 19.97 -19.17 41.71
N THR A 245 20.15 -18.33 42.74
CA THR A 245 21.00 -17.15 42.65
C THR A 245 22.45 -17.65 42.59
N ARG A 246 22.93 -17.96 41.41
CA ARG A 246 24.37 -18.05 41.14
C ARG A 246 24.69 -16.97 40.10
N ASP A 247 25.51 -16.07 40.60
CA ASP A 247 26.40 -15.14 39.89
C ASP A 247 26.43 -15.33 38.37
N ASP A 248 25.92 -14.37 37.62
CA ASP A 248 26.39 -14.13 36.27
C ASP A 248 26.72 -12.63 36.10
N ARG A 249 28.04 -12.40 36.20
CA ARG A 249 28.66 -11.13 35.84
C ARG A 249 28.83 -11.13 34.33
N GLY A 250 28.18 -10.20 33.66
CA GLY A 250 28.61 -9.66 32.39
C GLY A 250 28.38 -10.58 31.17
N ARG A 251 27.33 -10.31 30.47
CA ARG A 251 27.24 -10.58 29.03
C ARG A 251 26.63 -9.37 28.38
N ASP A 252 27.40 -8.87 27.45
CA ASP A 252 27.16 -7.66 26.69
C ASP A 252 25.87 -7.77 25.85
N ASP A 253 24.97 -6.79 25.99
CA ASP A 253 23.72 -6.62 25.21
C ASP A 253 23.96 -6.17 23.75
N ASP A 254 25.21 -6.13 23.30
CA ASP A 254 25.57 -5.64 21.95
C ASP A 254 25.44 -6.70 20.83
N ASP A 255 25.30 -7.98 21.17
CA ASP A 255 25.31 -9.07 20.18
C ASP A 255 23.94 -9.33 19.52
N GLU A 256 22.83 -8.95 20.14
CA GLU A 256 21.49 -9.22 19.60
C GLU A 256 21.07 -8.18 18.54
N ALA A 257 21.45 -6.92 18.75
CA ALA A 257 21.21 -5.83 17.80
C ALA A 257 22.07 -5.96 16.52
N SER A 258 23.25 -6.58 16.62
CA SER A 258 24.11 -6.86 15.48
C SER A 258 23.52 -7.94 14.57
N ARG A 259 23.03 -9.05 15.14
CA ARG A 259 22.41 -10.15 14.39
C ARG A 259 21.14 -9.70 13.65
N TYR A 260 20.33 -8.86 14.28
CA TYR A 260 19.10 -8.35 13.65
C TYR A 260 19.39 -7.43 12.45
N ARG A 261 20.52 -6.73 12.48
CA ARG A 261 20.96 -5.87 11.37
C ARG A 261 21.48 -6.68 10.19
N ASP A 262 22.27 -7.71 10.46
CA ASP A 262 22.86 -8.59 9.45
C ASP A 262 21.75 -9.41 8.73
N ASP A 263 20.74 -9.91 9.46
CA ASP A 263 19.59 -10.62 8.90
C ASP A 263 18.74 -9.70 7.99
N LEU A 264 18.57 -8.43 8.35
CA LEU A 264 17.82 -7.45 7.58
C LEU A 264 18.55 -7.05 6.27
N GLU A 265 19.87 -6.91 6.32
CA GLU A 265 20.68 -6.62 5.12
C GLU A 265 20.67 -7.80 4.13
N ASP A 266 20.69 -9.04 4.61
CA ASP A 266 20.58 -10.24 3.80
C ASP A 266 19.17 -10.42 3.17
N GLU A 267 18.11 -10.00 3.86
CA GLU A 267 16.74 -10.05 3.34
C GLU A 267 16.48 -8.97 2.29
N ILE A 268 17.01 -7.77 2.49
CA ILE A 268 16.96 -6.67 1.50
C ILE A 268 17.79 -7.04 0.25
N GLY A 269 18.94 -7.68 0.42
CA GLY A 269 19.78 -8.15 -0.69
C GLY A 269 19.04 -9.17 -1.56
N ARG A 270 18.41 -10.18 -0.95
CA ARG A 270 17.61 -11.19 -1.68
C ARG A 270 16.43 -10.58 -2.42
N PHE A 271 15.73 -9.63 -1.82
CA PHE A 271 14.62 -8.95 -2.46
C PHE A 271 15.06 -8.09 -3.66
N ALA A 272 16.24 -7.49 -3.59
CA ALA A 272 16.83 -6.73 -4.70
C ALA A 272 17.24 -7.64 -5.86
N ASP A 273 17.79 -8.82 -5.57
CA ASP A 273 18.17 -9.82 -6.57
C ASP A 273 16.92 -10.43 -7.25
N ASP A 274 15.86 -10.76 -6.50
CA ASP A 274 14.59 -11.24 -7.04
C ASP A 274 13.91 -10.20 -7.96
N LEU A 275 14.01 -8.90 -7.64
CA LEU A 275 13.53 -7.83 -8.50
C LEU A 275 14.39 -7.69 -9.77
N ALA A 276 15.69 -7.86 -9.68
CA ALA A 276 16.57 -7.81 -10.84
C ALA A 276 16.30 -8.96 -11.82
N ASP A 277 16.03 -10.16 -11.32
CA ASP A 277 15.66 -11.32 -12.13
C ASP A 277 14.27 -11.17 -12.78
N LEU A 278 13.33 -10.51 -12.09
CA LEU A 278 11.98 -10.27 -12.63
C LEU A 278 11.97 -9.22 -13.75
N PHE A 279 12.89 -8.27 -13.74
CA PHE A 279 12.98 -7.16 -14.70
C PHE A 279 14.16 -7.26 -15.67
N GLY A 280 15.07 -8.20 -15.47
CA GLY A 280 16.27 -8.40 -16.31
C GLY A 280 16.04 -9.19 -17.61
N GLY A 281 14.80 -9.53 -17.94
CA GLY A 281 14.41 -10.31 -19.11
C GLY A 281 13.60 -9.54 -20.16
N LEU A 282 13.67 -8.21 -20.22
CA LEU A 282 13.03 -7.37 -21.25
C LEU A 282 14.08 -6.54 -21.99
#